data_a5b45d5cb5760aa378bd40d52f4bdbb3
#
_entry.id   a5b45d5cb5760aa378bd40d52f4bdbb3
#
_cell.length_a   1.000
_cell.length_b   1.000
_cell.length_c   1.000
_cell.angle_alpha   90.00
_cell.angle_beta   90.00
_cell.angle_gamma   90.00
#
_symmetry.space_group_name_H-M   'P 1'
#
loop_
_entity.id
_entity.type
_entity.pdbx_description
1 polymer ?
#
loop_
_entity_poly.entity_id
_entity_poly.type
_entity_poly.pdbx_seq_one_letter_code
_entity_poly.pdbx_strand_id
1 'polypeptide(L)'
;MIEIPSLVLDLDRLLSRTRPDFLCLGTNDLLQYAFAIDRGNPRVAARYDALSPPFLRLLASIATTAGRAGVELTVCGEMAGRPLEALSLIGLGFNSLSMNPPQLAAVRAAVRSLHAAQLQIFMAQVLDSENVSVRAHIVGFLMDNGIPLISANCSGS
;
A
#
# COMPACT_ATOMS: atom_id res chain seq x y z
N MET A 1 9.40 13.27 -2.44
CA MET A 1 8.83 11.90 -2.55
C MET A 1 9.49 11.00 -1.52
N ILE A 2 8.76 10.07 -0.94
CA ILE A 2 9.29 9.08 0.02
C ILE A 2 9.50 7.78 -0.76
N GLU A 3 10.76 7.37 -0.93
CA GLU A 3 11.13 6.20 -1.77
C GLU A 3 12.25 5.36 -1.15
N ILE A 4 12.88 5.86 -0.08
CA ILE A 4 14.02 5.18 0.56
C ILE A 4 13.77 4.97 2.05
N PRO A 5 14.15 3.82 2.62
CA PRO A 5 13.94 3.51 4.03
C PRO A 5 14.58 4.50 5.00
N SER A 6 15.74 5.04 4.66
CA SER A 6 16.43 6.03 5.50
C SER A 6 15.61 7.30 5.71
N LEU A 7 14.86 7.74 4.69
CA LEU A 7 13.95 8.88 4.83
C LEU A 7 12.75 8.54 5.72
N VAL A 8 12.27 7.29 5.68
CA VAL A 8 11.17 6.85 6.56
C VAL A 8 11.60 6.89 8.02
N LEU A 9 12.83 6.47 8.33
CA LEU A 9 13.38 6.49 9.69
C LEU A 9 13.51 7.91 10.27
N ASP A 10 13.73 8.93 9.44
CA ASP A 10 13.86 10.33 9.86
C ASP A 10 12.60 11.17 9.54
N LEU A 11 11.50 10.54 9.11
CA LEU A 11 10.34 11.23 8.59
C LEU A 11 9.70 12.19 9.62
N ASP A 12 9.54 11.76 10.85
CA ASP A 12 8.97 12.57 11.94
C ASP A 12 9.79 13.86 12.16
N ARG A 13 11.12 13.72 12.19
CA ARG A 13 12.04 14.85 12.33
C ARG A 13 12.01 15.78 11.11
N LEU A 14 11.93 15.21 9.90
CA LEU A 14 11.81 15.98 8.67
C LEU A 14 10.54 16.82 8.69
N LEU A 15 9.38 16.21 8.98
CA LEU A 15 8.08 16.89 8.98
C LEU A 15 8.00 17.98 10.03
N SER A 16 8.61 17.79 11.21
CA SER A 16 8.66 18.82 12.25
C SER A 16 9.45 20.08 11.82
N ARG A 17 10.41 19.93 10.89
CA ARG A 17 11.29 21.01 10.46
C ARG A 17 10.88 21.69 9.16
N THR A 18 10.34 20.93 8.21
CA THR A 18 10.13 21.41 6.83
C THR A 18 8.68 21.79 6.53
N ARG A 19 7.70 21.20 7.21
CA ARG A 19 6.25 21.41 7.00
C ARG A 19 5.87 21.43 5.52
N PRO A 20 6.08 20.35 4.77
CA PRO A 20 5.70 20.28 3.38
C PRO A 20 4.18 20.36 3.22
N ASP A 21 3.68 20.89 2.11
CA ASP A 21 2.24 20.95 1.81
C ASP A 21 1.65 19.55 1.58
N PHE A 22 2.41 18.66 0.97
CA PHE A 22 2.01 17.27 0.75
C PHE A 22 3.22 16.34 0.61
N LEU A 23 2.97 15.04 0.76
CA LEU A 23 3.93 13.97 0.55
C LEU A 23 3.45 13.05 -0.58
N CYS A 24 4.40 12.54 -1.35
CA CYS A 24 4.15 11.46 -2.31
C CYS A 24 4.99 10.24 -1.93
N LEU A 25 4.35 9.07 -1.86
CA LEU A 25 4.99 7.81 -1.51
C LEU A 25 5.19 6.96 -2.77
N GLY A 26 6.45 6.68 -3.13
CA GLY A 26 6.83 5.79 -4.23
C GLY A 26 7.02 4.37 -3.72
N THR A 27 5.98 3.52 -3.83
CA THR A 27 5.99 2.17 -3.26
C THR A 27 6.94 1.22 -3.97
N ASN A 28 7.20 1.40 -5.25
CA ASN A 28 8.06 0.50 -6.03
C ASN A 28 9.52 0.58 -5.56
N ASP A 29 10.06 1.79 -5.49
CA ASP A 29 11.44 2.00 -5.08
C ASP A 29 11.61 1.79 -3.58
N LEU A 30 10.62 2.17 -2.77
CA LEU A 30 10.63 1.86 -1.34
C LEU A 30 10.69 0.36 -1.07
N LEU A 31 9.91 -0.46 -1.80
CA LEU A 31 9.95 -1.92 -1.69
C LEU A 31 11.33 -2.46 -2.09
N GLN A 32 11.85 -1.99 -3.23
CA GLN A 32 13.16 -2.39 -3.75
C GLN A 32 14.27 -2.15 -2.72
N TYR A 33 14.32 -0.96 -2.15
CA TYR A 33 15.38 -0.60 -1.19
C TYR A 33 15.15 -1.20 0.19
N ALA A 34 13.90 -1.37 0.63
CA ALA A 34 13.60 -1.98 1.93
C ALA A 34 14.06 -3.44 2.00
N PHE A 35 13.98 -4.16 0.88
CA PHE A 35 14.38 -5.57 0.80
C PHE A 35 15.70 -5.80 0.06
N ALA A 36 16.39 -4.73 -0.37
CA ALA A 36 17.61 -4.80 -1.17
C ALA A 36 17.48 -5.70 -2.42
N ILE A 37 16.35 -5.57 -3.13
CA ILE A 37 16.03 -6.37 -4.32
C ILE A 37 16.19 -5.55 -5.58
N ASP A 38 16.63 -6.22 -6.65
CA ASP A 38 16.59 -5.66 -7.99
C ASP A 38 15.26 -6.04 -8.66
N ARG A 39 14.34 -5.07 -8.80
CA ARG A 39 13.04 -5.29 -9.47
C ARG A 39 13.18 -5.58 -10.97
N GLY A 40 14.31 -5.22 -11.57
CA GLY A 40 14.64 -5.56 -12.96
C GLY A 40 15.02 -7.02 -13.15
N ASN A 41 15.30 -7.76 -12.08
CA ASN A 41 15.64 -9.16 -12.11
C ASN A 41 14.43 -10.05 -11.72
N PRO A 42 13.75 -10.72 -12.69
CA PRO A 42 12.55 -11.50 -12.39
C PRO A 42 12.75 -12.63 -11.37
N ARG A 43 13.97 -13.19 -11.30
CA ARG A 43 14.31 -14.28 -10.38
C ARG A 43 14.27 -13.82 -8.91
N VAL A 44 14.56 -12.57 -8.66
CA VAL A 44 14.60 -11.99 -7.31
C VAL A 44 13.31 -11.27 -7.00
N ALA A 45 12.79 -10.49 -7.93
CA ALA A 45 11.54 -9.71 -7.74
C ALA A 45 10.35 -10.58 -7.32
N ALA A 46 10.22 -11.79 -7.88
CA ALA A 46 9.14 -12.72 -7.55
C ALA A 46 9.17 -13.26 -6.10
N ARG A 47 10.28 -13.10 -5.38
CA ARG A 47 10.43 -13.60 -3.99
C ARG A 47 9.84 -12.65 -2.94
N TYR A 48 9.53 -11.42 -3.31
CA TYR A 48 9.10 -10.39 -2.38
C TYR A 48 7.69 -9.91 -2.74
N ASP A 49 6.79 -10.06 -1.79
CA ASP A 49 5.42 -9.58 -1.94
C ASP A 49 5.26 -8.21 -1.25
N ALA A 50 4.68 -7.26 -1.96
CA ALA A 50 4.29 -5.97 -1.40
C ALA A 50 3.28 -6.10 -0.24
N LEU A 51 2.60 -7.25 -0.13
CA LEU A 51 1.72 -7.60 0.99
C LEU A 51 2.43 -8.46 2.06
N SER A 52 3.75 -8.33 2.19
CA SER A 52 4.48 -8.90 3.32
C SER A 52 4.29 -8.02 4.58
N PRO A 53 4.11 -8.63 5.78
CA PRO A 53 3.92 -7.85 7.01
C PRO A 53 5.03 -6.82 7.29
N PRO A 54 6.32 -7.09 7.07
CA PRO A 54 7.36 -6.08 7.28
C PRO A 54 7.16 -4.83 6.40
N PHE A 55 6.78 -5.01 5.13
CA PHE A 55 6.54 -3.87 4.25
C PHE A 55 5.25 -3.13 4.62
N LEU A 56 4.18 -3.85 4.95
CA LEU A 56 2.93 -3.25 5.41
C LEU A 56 3.13 -2.44 6.72
N ARG A 57 3.95 -2.93 7.66
CA ARG A 57 4.33 -2.17 8.87
C ARG A 57 5.09 -0.89 8.52
N LEU A 58 6.01 -0.95 7.56
CA LEU A 58 6.74 0.23 7.07
C LEU A 58 5.76 1.26 6.50
N LEU A 59 4.82 0.82 5.65
CA LEU A 59 3.78 1.69 5.08
C LEU A 59 2.86 2.28 6.17
N ALA A 60 2.41 1.48 7.13
CA ALA A 60 1.59 1.93 8.25
C ALA A 60 2.30 3.01 9.09
N SER A 61 3.61 2.86 9.32
CA SER A 61 4.39 3.85 10.04
C SER A 61 4.44 5.21 9.31
N ILE A 62 4.55 5.19 7.98
CA ILE A 62 4.53 6.40 7.15
C ILE A 62 3.16 7.08 7.24
N ALA A 63 2.07 6.32 7.06
CA ALA A 63 0.70 6.85 7.14
C ALA A 63 0.42 7.48 8.51
N THR A 64 0.81 6.79 9.59
CA THR A 64 0.66 7.28 10.97
C THR A 64 1.46 8.56 11.20
N THR A 65 2.70 8.62 10.73
CA THR A 65 3.58 9.78 10.92
C THR A 65 3.08 11.00 10.15
N ALA A 66 2.66 10.82 8.89
CA ALA A 66 2.08 11.88 8.08
C ALA A 66 0.76 12.39 8.68
N GLY A 67 -0.12 11.47 9.16
CA GLY A 67 -1.38 11.80 9.81
C GLY A 67 -1.18 12.60 11.10
N ARG A 68 -0.22 12.24 11.95
CA ARG A 68 0.13 13.01 13.16
C ARG A 68 0.65 14.41 12.84
N ALA A 69 1.40 14.54 11.76
CA ALA A 69 1.92 15.83 11.29
C ALA A 69 0.87 16.68 10.57
N GLY A 70 -0.31 16.14 10.26
CA GLY A 70 -1.35 16.81 9.49
C GLY A 70 -0.96 17.08 8.04
N VAL A 71 -0.05 16.29 7.47
CA VAL A 71 0.44 16.44 6.09
C VAL A 71 -0.28 15.46 5.17
N GLU A 72 -0.82 15.97 4.07
CA GLU A 72 -1.48 15.12 3.06
C GLU A 72 -0.49 14.14 2.43
N LEU A 73 -0.90 12.88 2.29
CA LEU A 73 -0.07 11.80 1.77
C LEU A 73 -0.77 11.07 0.64
N THR A 74 -0.15 11.12 -0.55
CA THR A 74 -0.60 10.39 -1.75
C THR A 74 0.34 9.23 -2.04
N VAL A 75 -0.22 8.04 -2.30
CA VAL A 75 0.55 6.89 -2.77
C VAL A 75 0.59 6.90 -4.30
N CYS A 76 1.78 6.80 -4.86
CA CYS A 76 2.01 6.53 -6.27
C CYS A 76 2.81 5.23 -6.43
N GLY A 77 2.71 4.62 -7.60
CA GLY A 77 3.32 3.33 -7.88
C GLY A 77 2.28 2.23 -8.16
N GLU A 78 2.77 1.05 -8.45
CA GLU A 78 1.91 -0.05 -8.94
C GLU A 78 0.89 -0.54 -7.92
N MET A 79 1.21 -0.48 -6.62
CA MET A 79 0.30 -0.89 -5.55
C MET A 79 -1.02 -0.12 -5.59
N ALA A 80 -0.97 1.18 -5.87
CA ALA A 80 -2.17 2.02 -5.92
C ALA A 80 -3.16 1.58 -6.99
N GLY A 81 -2.68 0.98 -8.08
CA GLY A 81 -3.50 0.55 -9.23
C GLY A 81 -3.96 -0.91 -9.19
N ARG A 82 -3.52 -1.70 -8.24
CA ARG A 82 -3.93 -3.09 -8.06
C ARG A 82 -5.00 -3.18 -6.97
N PRO A 83 -6.21 -3.68 -7.25
CA PRO A 83 -7.33 -3.62 -6.30
C PRO A 83 -7.00 -4.16 -4.91
N LEU A 84 -6.34 -5.31 -4.80
CA LEU A 84 -6.00 -5.92 -3.52
C LEU A 84 -5.01 -5.06 -2.72
N GLU A 85 -3.95 -4.59 -3.37
CA GLU A 85 -2.95 -3.73 -2.77
C GLU A 85 -3.53 -2.35 -2.43
N ALA A 86 -4.38 -1.78 -3.30
CA ALA A 86 -5.05 -0.51 -3.07
C ALA A 86 -5.96 -0.57 -1.83
N LEU A 87 -6.74 -1.64 -1.66
CA LEU A 87 -7.56 -1.86 -0.48
C LEU A 87 -6.70 -2.03 0.78
N SER A 88 -5.57 -2.74 0.66
CA SER A 88 -4.62 -2.86 1.77
C SER A 88 -4.07 -1.50 2.20
N LEU A 89 -3.72 -0.63 1.25
CA LEU A 89 -3.28 0.75 1.53
C LEU A 89 -4.37 1.55 2.26
N ILE A 90 -5.64 1.45 1.83
CA ILE A 90 -6.77 2.10 2.50
C ILE A 90 -6.93 1.58 3.93
N GLY A 91 -6.79 0.28 4.13
CA GLY A 91 -6.83 -0.34 5.46
C GLY A 91 -5.67 0.10 6.37
N LEU A 92 -4.55 0.53 5.82
CA LEU A 92 -3.43 1.13 6.55
C LEU A 92 -3.60 2.64 6.81
N GLY A 93 -4.69 3.26 6.34
CA GLY A 93 -4.99 4.66 6.58
C GLY A 93 -4.61 5.62 5.45
N PHE A 94 -4.21 5.12 4.27
CA PHE A 94 -4.00 5.98 3.10
C PHE A 94 -5.33 6.40 2.47
N ASN A 95 -5.50 7.68 2.22
CA ASN A 95 -6.74 8.27 1.69
C ASN A 95 -6.61 8.77 0.24
N SER A 96 -5.40 8.86 -0.28
CA SER A 96 -5.12 9.35 -1.64
C SER A 96 -4.24 8.37 -2.39
N LEU A 97 -4.76 7.85 -3.53
CA LEU A 97 -4.08 6.88 -4.38
C LEU A 97 -4.01 7.42 -5.81
N SER A 98 -2.81 7.49 -6.37
CA SER A 98 -2.56 7.87 -7.76
C SER A 98 -2.28 6.63 -8.60
N MET A 99 -3.02 6.46 -9.70
CA MET A 99 -2.92 5.31 -10.57
C MET A 99 -3.20 5.66 -12.03
N ASN A 100 -2.84 4.74 -12.93
CA ASN A 100 -3.15 4.90 -14.35
C ASN A 100 -4.68 4.78 -14.60
N PRO A 101 -5.25 5.55 -15.54
CA PRO A 101 -6.67 5.57 -15.82
C PRO A 101 -7.33 4.19 -16.03
N PRO A 102 -6.72 3.21 -16.74
CA PRO A 102 -7.31 1.88 -16.92
C PRO A 102 -7.55 1.12 -15.61
N GLN A 103 -6.77 1.39 -14.57
CA GLN A 103 -6.86 0.72 -13.27
C GLN A 103 -7.97 1.30 -12.39
N LEU A 104 -8.36 2.55 -12.64
CA LEU A 104 -9.28 3.31 -11.81
C LEU A 104 -10.65 2.62 -11.65
N ALA A 105 -11.18 2.03 -12.72
CA ALA A 105 -12.50 1.40 -12.69
C ALA A 105 -12.54 0.21 -11.71
N ALA A 106 -11.54 -0.65 -11.76
CA ALA A 106 -11.45 -1.83 -10.90
C ALA A 106 -11.23 -1.46 -9.42
N VAL A 107 -10.30 -0.54 -9.15
CA VAL A 107 -10.06 -0.06 -7.78
C VAL A 107 -11.28 0.65 -7.22
N ARG A 108 -11.93 1.52 -8.00
CA ARG A 108 -13.13 2.24 -7.57
C ARG A 108 -14.29 1.29 -7.27
N ALA A 109 -14.49 0.23 -8.06
CA ALA A 109 -15.52 -0.76 -7.81
C ALA A 109 -15.29 -1.46 -6.46
N ALA A 110 -14.06 -1.88 -6.18
CA ALA A 110 -13.69 -2.52 -4.92
C ALA A 110 -13.88 -1.57 -3.71
N VAL A 111 -13.44 -0.31 -3.83
CA VAL A 111 -13.56 0.70 -2.76
C VAL A 111 -15.02 1.01 -2.43
N ARG A 112 -15.92 1.05 -3.42
CA ARG A 112 -17.35 1.34 -3.18
C ARG A 112 -18.08 0.24 -2.39
N SER A 113 -17.58 -0.97 -2.41
CA SER A 113 -18.13 -2.11 -1.66
C SER A 113 -17.47 -2.29 -0.29
N LEU A 114 -16.59 -1.36 0.10
CA LEU A 114 -15.74 -1.50 1.28
C LEU A 114 -16.35 -0.82 2.50
N HIS A 115 -16.27 -1.50 3.64
CA HIS A 115 -16.43 -0.91 4.97
C HIS A 115 -15.06 -0.57 5.55
N ALA A 116 -14.60 0.65 5.36
CA ALA A 116 -13.23 1.08 5.69
C ALA A 116 -12.84 0.79 7.15
N ALA A 117 -13.74 1.00 8.11
CA ALA A 117 -13.46 0.73 9.52
C ALA A 117 -13.21 -0.76 9.80
N GLN A 118 -13.96 -1.66 9.17
CA GLN A 118 -13.76 -3.11 9.32
C GLN A 118 -12.42 -3.54 8.70
N LEU A 119 -12.08 -2.99 7.53
CA LEU A 119 -10.80 -3.25 6.90
C LEU A 119 -9.63 -2.76 7.75
N GLN A 120 -9.73 -1.59 8.38
CA GLN A 120 -8.68 -1.07 9.25
C GLN A 120 -8.44 -1.98 10.47
N ILE A 121 -9.52 -2.47 11.11
CA ILE A 121 -9.42 -3.42 12.23
C ILE A 121 -8.74 -4.72 11.76
N PHE A 122 -9.16 -5.25 10.62
CA PHE A 122 -8.56 -6.45 10.04
C PHE A 122 -7.08 -6.24 9.70
N MET A 123 -6.73 -5.13 9.05
CA MET A 123 -5.35 -4.83 8.70
C MET A 123 -4.45 -4.65 9.93
N ALA A 124 -4.95 -4.11 11.03
CA ALA A 124 -4.19 -4.06 12.28
C ALA A 124 -3.80 -5.47 12.78
N GLN A 125 -4.71 -6.44 12.68
CA GLN A 125 -4.41 -7.84 13.02
C GLN A 125 -3.41 -8.48 12.06
N VAL A 126 -3.51 -8.15 10.77
CA VAL A 126 -2.61 -8.66 9.72
C VAL A 126 -1.17 -8.19 9.92
N LEU A 127 -0.97 -6.97 10.46
CA LEU A 127 0.37 -6.44 10.73
C LEU A 127 1.15 -7.25 11.76
N ASP A 128 0.48 -7.96 12.67
CA ASP A 128 1.10 -8.81 13.69
C ASP A 128 1.39 -10.23 13.19
N SER A 129 1.06 -10.53 11.93
CA SER A 129 1.28 -11.85 11.33
C SER A 129 2.76 -12.16 11.15
N GLU A 130 3.14 -13.43 11.43
CA GLU A 130 4.47 -13.96 11.17
C GLU A 130 4.63 -14.56 9.76
N ASN A 131 3.58 -14.52 8.93
CA ASN A 131 3.62 -15.05 7.57
C ASN A 131 4.55 -14.23 6.67
N VAL A 132 5.10 -14.88 5.65
CA VAL A 132 5.93 -14.21 4.61
C VAL A 132 5.08 -13.26 3.76
N SER A 133 3.83 -13.64 3.48
CA SER A 133 2.83 -12.83 2.77
C SER A 133 1.46 -13.02 3.41
N VAL A 134 0.70 -11.96 3.48
CA VAL A 134 -0.68 -11.98 4.00
C VAL A 134 -1.72 -11.87 2.90
N ARG A 135 -1.30 -12.00 1.64
CA ARG A 135 -2.17 -11.90 0.46
C ARG A 135 -3.40 -12.80 0.57
N ALA A 136 -3.22 -14.08 0.91
CA ALA A 136 -4.32 -15.03 1.03
C ALA A 136 -5.31 -14.63 2.14
N HIS A 137 -4.83 -14.10 3.26
CA HIS A 137 -5.67 -13.64 4.35
C HIS A 137 -6.53 -12.44 3.94
N ILE A 138 -5.92 -11.48 3.23
CA ILE A 138 -6.63 -10.29 2.74
C ILE A 138 -7.68 -10.71 1.71
N VAL A 139 -7.34 -11.60 0.77
CA VAL A 139 -8.30 -12.15 -0.20
C VAL A 139 -9.48 -12.83 0.49
N GLY A 140 -9.22 -13.68 1.49
CA GLY A 140 -10.27 -14.33 2.28
C GLY A 140 -11.20 -13.33 2.93
N PHE A 141 -10.65 -12.33 3.64
CA PHE A 141 -11.43 -11.25 4.25
C PHE A 141 -12.32 -10.51 3.24
N LEU A 142 -11.78 -10.18 2.05
CA LEU A 142 -12.53 -9.47 1.03
C LEU A 142 -13.67 -10.34 0.45
N MET A 143 -13.43 -11.63 0.24
CA MET A 143 -14.45 -12.59 -0.21
C MET A 143 -15.57 -12.75 0.81
N ASP A 144 -15.23 -12.90 2.09
CA ASP A 144 -16.18 -13.06 3.19
C ASP A 144 -17.09 -11.81 3.36
N ASN A 145 -16.59 -10.65 2.96
CA ASN A 145 -17.33 -9.38 2.98
C ASN A 145 -17.94 -8.99 1.63
N GLY A 146 -17.93 -9.88 0.63
CA GLY A 146 -18.56 -9.66 -0.68
C GLY A 146 -17.91 -8.56 -1.51
N ILE A 147 -16.62 -8.26 -1.29
CA ILE A 147 -15.89 -7.21 -2.00
C ILE A 147 -15.30 -7.78 -3.30
N PRO A 148 -15.69 -7.26 -4.47
CA PRO A 148 -15.23 -7.81 -5.74
C PRO A 148 -13.75 -7.48 -5.99
N LEU A 149 -12.94 -8.51 -6.22
CA LEU A 149 -11.59 -8.40 -6.76
C LEU A 149 -11.66 -8.62 -8.28
N ILE A 150 -12.00 -7.59 -9.03
CA ILE A 150 -11.97 -7.66 -10.49
C ILE A 150 -10.49 -7.59 -10.91
N SER A 151 -9.93 -8.72 -11.37
CA SER A 151 -8.64 -8.70 -12.03
C SER A 151 -8.76 -7.86 -13.30
N ALA A 152 -7.88 -6.87 -13.47
CA ALA A 152 -7.78 -6.11 -14.71
C ALA A 152 -7.13 -6.97 -15.82
N ASN A 153 -7.74 -8.11 -16.14
CA ASN A 153 -7.43 -8.88 -17.34
C ASN A 153 -8.36 -8.38 -18.45
N CYS A 154 -8.09 -7.21 -18.97
CA CYS A 154 -8.46 -6.90 -20.36
C CYS A 154 -7.44 -7.59 -21.25
N SER A 155 -7.73 -8.83 -21.64
CA SER A 155 -7.19 -9.44 -22.85
C SER A 155 -7.59 -8.56 -24.02
N GLY A 156 -6.67 -7.69 -24.44
CA GLY A 156 -6.71 -7.08 -25.75
C GLY A 156 -6.27 -8.12 -26.77
N SER A 157 -7.22 -8.60 -27.53
CA SER A 157 -6.99 -9.21 -28.85
C SER A 157 -6.56 -8.14 -29.85
#